data_89620dc61aecd7636d523f58f86f5a15
#
_entry.id   89620dc61aecd7636d523f58f86f5a15
#
_cell.length_a   1.000
_cell.length_b   1.000
_cell.length_c   1.000
_cell.angle_alpha   90.00
_cell.angle_beta   90.00
_cell.angle_gamma   90.00
#
_symmetry.space_group_name_H-M   'P 1'
#
loop_
_entity.id
_entity.type
_entity.pdbx_description
1 polymer ?
#
loop_
_entity_poly.entity_id
_entity_poly.type
_entity_poly.pdbx_seq_one_letter_code
_entity_poly.pdbx_strand_id
1 'polypeptide(L)'
;SYQTKTGYWEGGLVTVRGYGSGVITRRSKIQDKFPEAHEFHTLRVQPAPGLHYNTSMLRNLCDTWEKHGSGIIALHGQSGDIMLQGIEEARVQACFDDINQAGWDLGGAGPAMRTAVSCVGPARCEHACYDTLRIHYEVLKHFAGDIHRPSYNYKFKFKFSGCPNDCTNSIFRADMAVIGIWRDAIQVEIEAVSAWIEQHGIDDLVNNVITRCPTRAMSLDGEGVFIDNNCCVRCMHCIN
;
A
#
# COMPACT_ATOMS: atom_id res chain seq x y z
N SER A 1 1.36 -7.87 -22.83
CA SER A 1 -0.09 -8.03 -22.91
C SER A 1 -0.49 -9.40 -22.37
N TYR A 2 -1.68 -9.51 -21.79
CA TYR A 2 -2.22 -10.80 -21.30
C TYR A 2 -2.37 -11.86 -22.42
N GLN A 3 -2.38 -11.45 -23.67
CA GLN A 3 -2.43 -12.33 -24.84
C GLN A 3 -1.09 -13.05 -25.09
N THR A 4 0.02 -12.48 -24.64
CA THR A 4 1.34 -13.09 -24.79
C THR A 4 1.64 -13.93 -23.54
N LYS A 5 1.12 -15.14 -23.53
CA LYS A 5 1.29 -16.05 -22.39
C LYS A 5 2.72 -16.61 -22.34
N THR A 6 3.50 -16.18 -21.41
CA THR A 6 4.82 -16.76 -21.09
C THR A 6 4.75 -17.48 -19.76
N GLY A 7 5.36 -18.65 -19.68
CA GLY A 7 5.53 -19.34 -18.40
C GLY A 7 6.45 -18.51 -17.49
N TYR A 8 5.94 -18.07 -16.36
CA TYR A 8 6.71 -17.26 -15.42
C TYR A 8 7.13 -18.05 -14.18
N TRP A 9 6.23 -18.84 -13.64
CA TRP A 9 6.50 -19.65 -12.47
C TRP A 9 5.68 -20.92 -12.50
N GLU A 10 6.35 -22.03 -12.30
CA GLU A 10 5.71 -23.33 -12.20
C GLU A 10 6.06 -23.96 -10.87
N GLY A 11 5.09 -24.06 -9.98
CA GLY A 11 5.26 -24.66 -8.67
C GLY A 11 3.94 -24.94 -7.99
N GLY A 12 3.90 -26.00 -7.18
CA GLY A 12 2.70 -26.38 -6.47
C GLY A 12 1.54 -26.81 -7.37
N LEU A 13 0.32 -26.61 -6.88
CA LEU A 13 -0.93 -27.02 -7.57
C LEU A 13 -1.39 -26.01 -8.63
N VAL A 14 -0.90 -24.78 -8.57
CA VAL A 14 -1.28 -23.70 -9.48
C VAL A 14 -0.06 -23.15 -10.21
N THR A 15 -0.14 -23.10 -11.51
CA THR A 15 0.85 -22.47 -12.40
C THR A 15 0.39 -21.09 -12.78
N VAL A 16 1.31 -20.13 -12.80
CA VAL A 16 1.04 -18.75 -13.25
C VAL A 16 1.56 -18.59 -14.68
N ARG A 17 0.68 -18.19 -15.59
CA ARG A 17 1.02 -17.89 -16.98
C ARG A 17 0.47 -16.52 -17.35
N GLY A 18 1.22 -15.81 -18.16
CA GLY A 18 0.82 -14.52 -18.72
C GLY A 18 0.78 -13.39 -17.69
N TYR A 19 1.64 -12.45 -17.93
CA TYR A 19 1.67 -11.19 -17.23
C TYR A 19 1.58 -10.05 -18.24
N GLY A 20 0.83 -9.07 -17.90
CA GLY A 20 0.78 -7.82 -18.64
C GLY A 20 -0.46 -7.02 -18.28
N SER A 21 -0.33 -5.71 -18.26
CA SER A 21 -1.45 -4.78 -18.10
C SER A 21 -2.41 -5.12 -16.95
N GLY A 22 -1.89 -5.59 -15.81
CA GLY A 22 -2.70 -5.95 -14.66
C GLY A 22 -3.45 -7.29 -14.75
N VAL A 23 -3.21 -8.09 -15.79
CA VAL A 23 -3.84 -9.40 -15.96
C VAL A 23 -2.89 -10.52 -15.62
N ILE A 24 -3.31 -11.44 -14.76
CA ILE A 24 -2.57 -12.63 -14.37
C ILE A 24 -3.41 -13.86 -14.76
N THR A 25 -2.81 -14.76 -15.55
CA THR A 25 -3.43 -16.04 -15.88
C THR A 25 -2.93 -17.10 -14.91
N ARG A 26 -3.85 -17.89 -14.36
CA ARG A 26 -3.56 -19.03 -13.51
C ARG A 26 -4.13 -20.30 -14.13
N ARG A 27 -3.42 -21.41 -13.93
CA ARG A 27 -3.82 -22.73 -14.40
C ARG A 27 -3.58 -23.76 -13.32
N SER A 28 -4.56 -24.62 -13.06
CA SER A 28 -4.39 -25.75 -12.15
C SER A 28 -3.61 -26.89 -12.83
N LYS A 29 -2.70 -27.55 -12.10
CA LYS A 29 -2.02 -28.77 -12.54
C LYS A 29 -2.85 -30.05 -12.32
N ILE A 30 -3.93 -29.94 -11.57
CA ILE A 30 -4.81 -31.06 -11.21
C ILE A 30 -6.18 -30.91 -11.86
N GLN A 31 -6.20 -30.53 -13.11
CA GLN A 31 -7.41 -30.27 -13.89
C GLN A 31 -8.38 -31.45 -13.95
N ASP A 32 -7.83 -32.67 -13.98
CA ASP A 32 -8.63 -33.90 -14.00
C ASP A 32 -9.50 -34.07 -12.76
N LYS A 33 -9.07 -33.50 -11.61
CA LYS A 33 -9.82 -33.51 -10.35
C LYS A 33 -10.74 -32.33 -10.17
N PHE A 34 -10.39 -31.21 -10.77
CA PHE A 34 -11.11 -29.93 -10.63
C PHE A 34 -11.19 -29.23 -12.01
N PRO A 35 -12.03 -29.74 -12.92
CA PRO A 35 -12.13 -29.19 -14.27
C PRO A 35 -12.56 -27.73 -14.30
N GLU A 36 -13.36 -27.28 -13.34
CA GLU A 36 -13.80 -25.88 -13.19
C GLU A 36 -12.66 -24.91 -12.83
N ALA A 37 -11.55 -25.43 -12.32
CA ALA A 37 -10.35 -24.65 -12.00
C ALA A 37 -9.25 -24.79 -13.08
N HIS A 38 -9.63 -25.11 -14.29
CA HIS A 38 -8.72 -25.41 -15.39
C HIS A 38 -7.79 -24.23 -15.72
N GLU A 39 -8.33 -23.11 -16.13
CA GLU A 39 -7.60 -21.87 -16.42
C GLU A 39 -8.49 -20.68 -16.14
N PHE A 40 -7.98 -19.70 -15.42
CA PHE A 40 -8.72 -18.48 -15.12
C PHE A 40 -7.78 -17.27 -15.07
N HIS A 41 -8.34 -16.11 -15.36
CA HIS A 41 -7.65 -14.85 -15.28
C HIS A 41 -8.05 -14.10 -14.02
N THR A 42 -7.12 -13.29 -13.53
CA THR A 42 -7.32 -12.34 -12.42
C THR A 42 -6.93 -10.96 -12.91
N LEU A 43 -7.82 -10.00 -12.75
CA LEU A 43 -7.53 -8.60 -13.05
C LEU A 43 -7.13 -7.89 -11.75
N ARG A 44 -6.11 -7.05 -11.83
CA ARG A 44 -5.64 -6.24 -10.72
C ARG A 44 -6.05 -4.79 -10.99
N VAL A 45 -7.11 -4.35 -10.35
CA VAL A 45 -7.58 -2.98 -10.46
C VAL A 45 -6.69 -2.07 -9.62
N GLN A 46 -6.24 -0.98 -10.20
CA GLN A 46 -5.37 0.00 -9.58
C GLN A 46 -6.07 0.67 -8.39
N PRO A 47 -5.43 0.75 -7.20
CA PRO A 47 -6.00 1.43 -6.06
C PRO A 47 -5.98 2.95 -6.23
N ALA A 48 -6.98 3.60 -5.64
CA ALA A 48 -6.93 5.04 -5.46
C ALA A 48 -5.85 5.43 -4.43
N PRO A 49 -5.22 6.61 -4.55
CA PRO A 49 -4.30 7.12 -3.54
C PRO A 49 -4.95 7.11 -2.15
N GLY A 50 -4.19 6.61 -1.14
CA GLY A 50 -4.68 6.44 0.22
C GLY A 50 -5.73 5.33 0.41
N LEU A 51 -6.02 4.54 -0.64
CA LEU A 51 -7.03 3.48 -0.62
C LEU A 51 -8.45 4.00 -0.31
N HIS A 52 -8.72 5.26 -0.68
CA HIS A 52 -10.03 5.87 -0.46
C HIS A 52 -10.98 5.59 -1.61
N TYR A 53 -12.09 4.96 -1.30
CA TYR A 53 -13.17 4.68 -2.24
C TYR A 53 -14.50 5.17 -1.67
N ASN A 54 -15.37 5.70 -2.50
CA ASN A 54 -16.74 5.88 -2.10
C ASN A 54 -17.59 4.64 -2.43
N THR A 55 -18.72 4.52 -1.76
CA THR A 55 -19.57 3.32 -1.90
C THR A 55 -20.18 3.16 -3.27
N SER A 56 -20.41 4.25 -4.01
CA SER A 56 -20.95 4.17 -5.37
C SER A 56 -19.90 3.64 -6.35
N MET A 57 -18.64 4.06 -6.22
CA MET A 57 -17.53 3.50 -7.02
C MET A 57 -17.39 2.00 -6.79
N LEU A 58 -17.37 1.57 -5.52
CA LEU A 58 -17.23 0.15 -5.21
C LEU A 58 -18.41 -0.68 -5.73
N ARG A 59 -19.64 -0.18 -5.60
CA ARG A 59 -20.82 -0.87 -6.18
C ARG A 59 -20.72 -1.00 -7.68
N ASN A 60 -20.36 0.08 -8.37
CA ASN A 60 -20.17 0.04 -9.82
C ASN A 60 -19.11 -0.99 -10.24
N LEU A 61 -17.99 -1.09 -9.49
CA LEU A 61 -16.99 -2.11 -9.75
C LEU A 61 -17.53 -3.53 -9.50
N CYS A 62 -18.30 -3.73 -8.43
CA CYS A 62 -18.94 -5.01 -8.13
C CYS A 62 -19.92 -5.42 -9.25
N ASP A 63 -20.80 -4.52 -9.66
CA ASP A 63 -21.79 -4.76 -10.72
C ASP A 63 -21.10 -5.12 -12.05
N THR A 64 -20.05 -4.37 -12.40
CA THR A 64 -19.24 -4.66 -13.58
C THR A 64 -18.58 -6.03 -13.49
N TRP A 65 -18.03 -6.37 -12.31
CA TRP A 65 -17.37 -7.64 -12.12
C TRP A 65 -18.34 -8.84 -12.13
N GLU A 66 -19.50 -8.72 -11.52
CA GLU A 66 -20.55 -9.76 -11.54
C GLU A 66 -21.04 -10.05 -12.96
N LYS A 67 -21.08 -9.03 -13.82
CA LYS A 67 -21.45 -9.20 -15.24
C LYS A 67 -20.46 -10.05 -16.03
N HIS A 68 -19.15 -9.97 -15.71
CA HIS A 68 -18.07 -10.55 -16.52
C HIS A 68 -17.39 -11.75 -15.89
N GLY A 69 -17.27 -11.79 -14.57
CA GLY A 69 -16.47 -12.77 -13.85
C GLY A 69 -17.23 -13.55 -12.81
N SER A 70 -16.49 -14.13 -11.88
CA SER A 70 -17.01 -15.01 -10.83
C SER A 70 -17.72 -14.29 -9.67
N GLY A 71 -17.63 -12.96 -9.59
CA GLY A 71 -18.05 -12.19 -8.42
C GLY A 71 -17.04 -12.16 -7.25
N ILE A 72 -15.98 -12.97 -7.29
CA ILE A 72 -14.98 -13.01 -6.21
C ILE A 72 -14.04 -11.81 -6.30
N ILE A 73 -13.99 -11.02 -5.21
CA ILE A 73 -13.12 -9.85 -5.07
C ILE A 73 -12.21 -10.05 -3.86
N ALA A 74 -10.91 -9.75 -4.01
CA ALA A 74 -9.97 -9.72 -2.91
C ALA A 74 -9.27 -8.36 -2.81
N LEU A 75 -9.29 -7.75 -1.63
CA LEU A 75 -8.53 -6.54 -1.34
C LEU A 75 -7.11 -6.95 -0.96
N HIS A 76 -6.15 -6.74 -1.85
CA HIS A 76 -4.78 -7.20 -1.68
C HIS A 76 -3.95 -6.17 -0.91
N GLY A 77 -3.81 -6.37 0.41
CA GLY A 77 -3.16 -5.42 1.31
C GLY A 77 -1.73 -5.03 0.94
N GLN A 78 -0.97 -5.94 0.32
CA GLN A 78 0.45 -5.71 0.00
C GLN A 78 0.68 -4.72 -1.16
N SER A 79 -0.19 -4.72 -2.15
CA SER A 79 -0.11 -3.85 -3.32
C SER A 79 -1.26 -2.85 -3.39
N GLY A 80 -2.21 -2.93 -2.47
CA GLY A 80 -3.42 -2.12 -2.45
C GLY A 80 -4.40 -2.43 -3.60
N ASP A 81 -4.02 -3.28 -4.55
CA ASP A 81 -4.88 -3.60 -5.70
C ASP A 81 -6.19 -4.27 -5.25
N ILE A 82 -7.26 -3.95 -5.94
CA ILE A 82 -8.48 -4.74 -5.88
C ILE A 82 -8.32 -5.86 -6.91
N MET A 83 -8.31 -7.11 -6.45
CA MET A 83 -8.13 -8.27 -7.31
C MET A 83 -9.48 -8.87 -7.65
N LEU A 84 -9.81 -8.87 -8.92
CA LEU A 84 -11.00 -9.50 -9.49
C LEU A 84 -10.60 -10.89 -9.97
N GLN A 85 -11.07 -11.94 -9.30
CA GLN A 85 -10.58 -13.30 -9.49
C GLN A 85 -11.59 -14.19 -10.21
N GLY A 86 -11.17 -14.81 -11.29
CA GLY A 86 -11.97 -15.79 -12.00
C GLY A 86 -12.77 -15.22 -13.17
N ILE A 87 -12.10 -14.98 -14.28
CA ILE A 87 -12.72 -14.61 -15.56
C ILE A 87 -12.12 -15.45 -16.69
N GLU A 88 -12.96 -15.85 -17.61
CA GLU A 88 -12.56 -16.55 -18.84
C GLU A 88 -11.84 -15.59 -19.81
N GLU A 89 -10.88 -16.09 -20.57
CA GLU A 89 -10.08 -15.29 -21.51
C GLU A 89 -10.95 -14.49 -22.51
N ALA A 90 -11.98 -15.11 -23.05
CA ALA A 90 -12.86 -14.46 -24.04
C ALA A 90 -13.60 -13.22 -23.51
N ARG A 91 -13.76 -13.12 -22.20
CA ARG A 91 -14.47 -12.01 -21.53
C ARG A 91 -13.55 -10.93 -20.99
N VAL A 92 -12.23 -11.16 -20.98
CA VAL A 92 -11.26 -10.24 -20.36
C VAL A 92 -11.30 -8.87 -21.01
N GLN A 93 -11.33 -8.81 -22.36
CA GLN A 93 -11.32 -7.51 -23.05
C GLN A 93 -12.61 -6.71 -22.78
N ALA A 94 -13.76 -7.34 -22.85
CA ALA A 94 -15.03 -6.67 -22.58
C ALA A 94 -15.13 -6.18 -21.11
N CYS A 95 -14.59 -6.96 -20.18
CA CYS A 95 -14.50 -6.55 -18.78
C CYS A 95 -13.56 -5.35 -18.60
N PHE A 96 -12.40 -5.37 -19.25
CA PHE A 96 -11.45 -4.25 -19.22
C PHE A 96 -12.10 -2.96 -19.77
N ASP A 97 -12.80 -3.04 -20.88
CA ASP A 97 -13.45 -1.89 -21.50
C ASP A 97 -14.53 -1.30 -20.57
N ASP A 98 -15.37 -2.14 -19.96
CA ASP A 98 -16.40 -1.70 -19.00
C ASP A 98 -15.77 -1.10 -17.72
N ILE A 99 -14.68 -1.67 -17.21
CA ILE A 99 -13.93 -1.14 -16.06
C ILE A 99 -13.36 0.24 -16.37
N ASN A 100 -12.74 0.41 -17.55
CA ASN A 100 -12.19 1.71 -17.97
C ASN A 100 -13.29 2.74 -18.19
N GLN A 101 -14.41 2.36 -18.78
CA GLN A 101 -15.55 3.24 -18.98
C GLN A 101 -16.14 3.71 -17.64
N ALA A 102 -16.06 2.87 -16.61
CA ALA A 102 -16.46 3.20 -15.25
C ALA A 102 -15.42 4.06 -14.50
N GLY A 103 -14.29 4.43 -15.12
CA GLY A 103 -13.24 5.27 -14.56
C GLY A 103 -12.18 4.51 -13.73
N TRP A 104 -12.14 3.19 -13.82
CA TRP A 104 -11.11 2.37 -13.22
C TRP A 104 -10.02 2.02 -14.24
N ASP A 105 -8.81 1.75 -13.74
CA ASP A 105 -7.71 1.27 -14.54
C ASP A 105 -7.09 0.01 -13.91
N LEU A 106 -6.34 -0.76 -14.68
CA LEU A 106 -5.61 -1.91 -14.18
C LEU A 106 -4.23 -1.48 -13.67
N GLY A 107 -3.81 -2.12 -12.60
CA GLY A 107 -2.49 -1.93 -12.00
C GLY A 107 -1.39 -2.76 -12.66
N GLY A 108 -0.19 -2.70 -12.10
CA GLY A 108 0.95 -3.47 -12.59
C GLY A 108 0.89 -4.95 -12.25
N ALA A 109 1.33 -5.79 -13.18
CA ALA A 109 1.51 -7.22 -12.98
C ALA A 109 2.82 -7.70 -13.61
N GLY A 110 3.42 -8.75 -13.04
CA GLY A 110 4.67 -9.32 -13.56
C GLY A 110 5.90 -8.41 -13.39
N PRO A 111 6.86 -8.49 -14.31
CA PRO A 111 8.11 -7.73 -14.28
C PRO A 111 7.89 -6.29 -14.78
N ALA A 112 7.13 -5.53 -14.04
CA ALA A 112 6.74 -4.16 -14.35
C ALA A 112 6.79 -3.30 -13.09
N MET A 113 6.66 -2.01 -13.28
CA MET A 113 6.29 -1.12 -12.20
C MET A 113 4.97 -1.57 -11.62
N ARG A 114 4.92 -1.82 -10.31
CA ARG A 114 3.68 -2.14 -9.62
C ARG A 114 2.98 -0.87 -9.20
N THR A 115 1.69 -0.97 -9.02
CA THR A 115 0.90 0.12 -8.48
C THR A 115 1.48 0.58 -7.15
N ALA A 116 1.66 1.87 -6.99
CA ALA A 116 2.11 2.44 -5.73
C ALA A 116 1.03 2.31 -4.65
N VAL A 117 1.44 2.36 -3.39
CA VAL A 117 0.52 2.39 -2.24
C VAL A 117 0.92 3.54 -1.35
N SER A 118 -0.03 4.31 -0.89
CA SER A 118 0.18 5.35 0.11
C SER A 118 -0.73 5.19 1.31
N CYS A 119 -0.30 5.70 2.46
CA CYS A 119 -1.20 5.89 3.59
C CYS A 119 -2.17 7.04 3.31
N VAL A 120 -3.14 7.24 4.20
CA VAL A 120 -4.18 8.29 4.06
C VAL A 120 -3.63 9.72 4.06
N GLY A 121 -2.38 9.92 4.51
CA GLY A 121 -1.70 11.21 4.49
C GLY A 121 -2.43 12.33 5.22
N PRO A 122 -2.10 13.59 4.89
CA PRO A 122 -2.64 14.75 5.59
C PRO A 122 -4.15 14.94 5.38
N ALA A 123 -4.77 14.19 4.47
CA ALA A 123 -6.21 14.24 4.27
C ALA A 123 -7.00 13.69 5.47
N ARG A 124 -6.41 12.81 6.27
CA ARG A 124 -7.07 12.12 7.41
C ARG A 124 -6.16 11.84 8.60
N CYS A 125 -4.90 12.31 8.58
CA CYS A 125 -3.94 11.97 9.62
C CYS A 125 -3.06 13.18 9.97
N GLU A 126 -3.07 13.57 11.22
CA GLU A 126 -2.28 14.65 11.81
C GLU A 126 -0.78 14.35 11.85
N HIS A 127 -0.40 13.07 11.85
CA HIS A 127 1.01 12.67 11.89
C HIS A 127 1.72 12.74 10.54
N ALA A 128 1.00 13.02 9.45
CA ALA A 128 1.59 13.02 8.12
C ALA A 128 2.54 14.22 7.93
N CYS A 129 3.81 13.92 7.69
CA CYS A 129 4.86 14.93 7.50
C CYS A 129 4.95 15.44 6.05
N TYR A 130 4.23 14.83 5.11
CA TYR A 130 4.16 15.26 3.71
C TYR A 130 2.88 14.75 3.04
N ASP A 131 2.56 15.29 1.88
CA ASP A 131 1.39 14.89 1.10
C ASP A 131 1.67 13.58 0.33
N THR A 132 1.32 12.47 0.98
CA THR A 132 1.48 11.12 0.43
C THR A 132 0.57 10.86 -0.77
N LEU A 133 -0.63 11.45 -0.78
CA LEU A 133 -1.62 11.26 -1.84
C LEU A 133 -1.16 11.91 -3.14
N ARG A 134 -0.63 13.12 -3.06
CA ARG A 134 -0.09 13.84 -4.20
C ARG A 134 1.10 13.11 -4.81
N ILE A 135 2.08 12.72 -3.99
CA ILE A 135 3.26 11.98 -4.48
C ILE A 135 2.85 10.65 -5.10
N HIS A 136 1.93 9.92 -4.48
CA HIS A 136 1.39 8.69 -5.05
C HIS A 136 0.79 8.93 -6.44
N TYR A 137 -0.07 9.93 -6.59
CA TYR A 137 -0.69 10.27 -7.87
C TYR A 137 0.35 10.64 -8.94
N GLU A 138 1.32 11.49 -8.60
CA GLU A 138 2.37 11.90 -9.54
C GLU A 138 3.24 10.72 -9.99
N VAL A 139 3.57 9.79 -9.09
CA VAL A 139 4.31 8.57 -9.44
C VAL A 139 3.50 7.68 -10.36
N LEU A 140 2.22 7.46 -10.08
CA LEU A 140 1.36 6.66 -10.96
C LEU A 140 1.26 7.28 -12.36
N LYS A 141 1.08 8.58 -12.43
CA LYS A 141 1.00 9.31 -13.70
C LYS A 141 2.30 9.24 -14.49
N HIS A 142 3.44 9.40 -13.81
CA HIS A 142 4.76 9.36 -14.46
C HIS A 142 5.08 7.98 -15.02
N PHE A 143 4.77 6.91 -14.25
CA PHE A 143 5.08 5.52 -14.61
C PHE A 143 3.91 4.76 -15.25
N ALA A 144 2.87 5.43 -15.71
CA ALA A 144 1.71 4.77 -16.29
C ALA A 144 2.07 3.77 -17.41
N GLY A 145 3.03 4.13 -18.27
CA GLY A 145 3.53 3.25 -19.33
C GLY A 145 4.22 1.99 -18.79
N ASP A 146 5.00 2.13 -17.71
CA ASP A 146 5.74 1.02 -17.10
C ASP A 146 4.83 0.12 -16.23
N ILE A 147 3.74 0.67 -15.71
CA ILE A 147 2.72 -0.10 -15.00
C ILE A 147 1.99 -1.04 -15.95
N HIS A 148 1.63 -0.55 -17.14
CA HIS A 148 0.83 -1.31 -18.10
C HIS A 148 1.66 -2.24 -18.99
N ARG A 149 2.97 -2.06 -19.06
CA ARG A 149 3.85 -2.86 -19.91
C ARG A 149 4.98 -3.48 -19.10
N PRO A 150 5.21 -4.79 -19.18
CA PRO A 150 6.39 -5.41 -18.57
C PRO A 150 7.67 -4.85 -19.21
N SER A 151 8.33 -3.94 -18.49
CA SER A 151 9.53 -3.22 -18.95
C SER A 151 10.78 -3.47 -18.08
N TYR A 152 10.61 -4.16 -16.95
CA TYR A 152 11.67 -4.44 -15.99
C TYR A 152 12.04 -5.92 -15.96
N ASN A 153 13.24 -6.23 -15.48
CA ASN A 153 13.64 -7.62 -15.22
C ASN A 153 12.84 -8.24 -14.05
N TYR A 154 12.49 -7.41 -13.07
CA TYR A 154 11.71 -7.77 -11.90
C TYR A 154 10.64 -6.73 -11.60
N LYS A 155 9.66 -7.09 -10.79
CA LYS A 155 8.68 -6.15 -10.25
C LYS A 155 9.37 -5.07 -9.41
N PHE A 156 8.89 -3.84 -9.52
CA PHE A 156 9.32 -2.74 -8.67
C PHE A 156 8.13 -2.07 -7.99
N LYS A 157 8.21 -1.85 -6.69
CA LYS A 157 7.12 -1.32 -5.88
C LYS A 157 7.54 -0.08 -5.12
N PHE A 158 6.76 0.99 -5.26
CA PHE A 158 6.81 2.15 -4.38
C PHE A 158 5.78 2.05 -3.27
N LYS A 159 6.14 2.49 -2.08
CA LYS A 159 5.19 2.75 -0.99
C LYS A 159 5.51 4.04 -0.27
N PHE A 160 4.45 4.75 0.12
CA PHE A 160 4.53 6.08 0.71
C PHE A 160 3.85 6.08 2.07
N SER A 161 4.62 6.23 3.14
CA SER A 161 4.15 6.40 4.50
C SER A 161 4.40 7.82 4.97
N GLY A 162 3.36 8.51 5.42
CA GLY A 162 3.43 9.91 5.82
C GLY A 162 4.27 10.18 7.07
N CYS A 163 4.50 9.15 7.89
CA CYS A 163 5.27 9.24 9.14
C CYS A 163 5.91 7.89 9.48
N PRO A 164 6.78 7.82 10.52
CA PRO A 164 7.47 6.59 10.94
C PRO A 164 6.57 5.46 11.44
N ASN A 165 5.27 5.68 11.68
CA ASN A 165 4.32 4.61 12.00
C ASN A 165 4.16 3.59 10.86
N ASP A 166 4.59 3.95 9.65
CA ASP A 166 4.63 3.08 8.47
C ASP A 166 3.37 2.22 8.25
N CYS A 167 2.19 2.84 8.31
CA CYS A 167 0.88 2.17 8.19
C CYS A 167 0.71 1.36 6.89
N THR A 168 1.49 1.66 5.85
CA THR A 168 1.50 0.90 4.59
C THR A 168 2.46 -0.29 4.62
N ASN A 169 3.17 -0.50 5.73
CA ASN A 169 4.21 -1.51 5.86
C ASN A 169 5.23 -1.41 4.70
N SER A 170 5.72 -0.19 4.47
CA SER A 170 6.57 0.12 3.32
C SER A 170 7.97 -0.49 3.47
N ILE A 171 8.53 -0.51 4.69
CA ILE A 171 9.87 -1.04 4.98
C ILE A 171 10.01 -2.50 4.54
N PHE A 172 9.01 -3.33 4.82
CA PHE A 172 9.07 -4.77 4.53
C PHE A 172 8.50 -5.15 3.15
N ARG A 173 7.74 -4.26 2.50
CA ARG A 173 6.92 -4.63 1.35
C ARG A 173 7.09 -3.73 0.13
N ALA A 174 8.06 -2.85 0.13
CA ALA A 174 8.43 -2.05 -1.03
C ALA A 174 9.85 -2.36 -1.49
N ASP A 175 10.12 -2.07 -2.76
CA ASP A 175 11.48 -2.00 -3.29
C ASP A 175 12.05 -0.59 -3.05
N MET A 176 11.16 0.42 -3.00
CA MET A 176 11.46 1.77 -2.52
C MET A 176 10.38 2.25 -1.55
N ALA A 177 10.77 2.44 -0.29
CA ALA A 177 9.95 3.01 0.77
C ALA A 177 10.28 4.49 0.94
N VAL A 178 9.24 5.33 0.97
CA VAL A 178 9.35 6.77 1.30
C VAL A 178 8.59 7.01 2.59
N ILE A 179 9.31 7.38 3.65
CA ILE A 179 8.75 7.58 4.97
C ILE A 179 8.98 9.02 5.38
N GLY A 180 7.91 9.71 5.75
CA GLY A 180 7.96 11.07 6.27
C GLY A 180 8.56 11.12 7.66
N ILE A 181 9.38 12.13 7.91
CA ILE A 181 9.89 12.47 9.23
C ILE A 181 9.87 14.00 9.38
N TRP A 182 9.80 14.48 10.60
CA TRP A 182 9.98 15.93 10.81
C TRP A 182 11.43 16.36 10.56
N ARG A 183 11.60 17.61 10.20
CA ARG A 183 12.87 18.13 9.71
C ARG A 183 13.75 18.63 10.84
N ASP A 184 13.16 19.43 11.71
CA ASP A 184 13.89 20.16 12.76
C ASP A 184 13.97 19.36 14.07
N ALA A 185 14.58 19.94 15.09
CA ALA A 185 14.62 19.41 16.44
C ALA A 185 13.22 19.33 17.05
N ILE A 186 12.97 18.31 17.86
CA ILE A 186 11.73 18.24 18.65
C ILE A 186 11.77 19.42 19.66
N GLN A 187 10.67 20.14 19.70
CA GLN A 187 10.45 21.20 20.68
C GLN A 187 9.53 20.67 21.77
N VAL A 188 9.85 20.99 23.01
CA VAL A 188 9.07 20.63 24.19
C VAL A 188 8.35 21.87 24.69
N GLU A 189 7.03 21.80 24.74
CA GLU A 189 6.21 22.85 25.35
C GLU A 189 6.16 22.61 26.87
N ILE A 190 7.06 23.29 27.60
CA ILE A 190 7.32 23.04 29.03
C ILE A 190 6.05 23.21 29.86
N GLU A 191 5.25 24.24 29.58
CA GLU A 191 4.02 24.53 30.32
C GLU A 191 3.00 23.40 30.15
N ALA A 192 2.82 22.88 28.94
CA ALA A 192 1.90 21.79 28.66
C ALA A 192 2.36 20.47 29.31
N VAL A 193 3.67 20.20 29.26
CA VAL A 193 4.25 19.01 29.94
C VAL A 193 4.10 19.12 31.44
N SER A 194 4.33 20.29 32.04
CA SER A 194 4.17 20.52 33.47
C SER A 194 2.72 20.31 33.93
N ALA A 195 1.75 20.88 33.19
CA ALA A 195 0.32 20.68 33.47
C ALA A 195 -0.08 19.21 33.33
N TRP A 196 0.50 18.49 32.37
CA TRP A 196 0.26 17.05 32.20
C TRP A 196 0.83 16.25 33.39
N ILE A 197 2.03 16.57 33.86
CA ILE A 197 2.67 15.95 35.04
C ILE A 197 1.83 16.18 36.30
N GLU A 198 1.28 17.39 36.49
CA GLU A 198 0.41 17.67 37.64
C GLU A 198 -0.85 16.80 37.63
N GLN A 199 -1.36 16.46 36.46
CA GLN A 199 -2.56 15.65 36.29
C GLN A 199 -2.31 14.15 36.41
N HIS A 200 -1.21 13.64 35.84
CA HIS A 200 -0.95 12.20 35.67
C HIS A 200 0.22 11.67 36.49
N GLY A 201 1.06 12.56 37.02
CA GLY A 201 2.25 12.23 37.79
C GLY A 201 3.50 12.08 36.94
N ILE A 202 4.64 12.41 37.53
CA ILE A 202 5.96 12.34 36.88
C ILE A 202 6.37 10.90 36.53
N ASP A 203 5.96 9.94 37.35
CA ASP A 203 6.29 8.53 37.16
C ASP A 203 5.67 7.97 35.86
N ASP A 204 4.50 8.47 35.50
CA ASP A 204 3.84 8.06 34.25
C ASP A 204 4.62 8.58 33.03
N LEU A 205 5.06 9.83 33.04
CA LEU A 205 5.92 10.41 32.00
C LEU A 205 7.25 9.62 31.87
N VAL A 206 7.89 9.31 32.98
CA VAL A 206 9.15 8.56 32.99
C VAL A 206 8.95 7.16 32.43
N ASN A 207 7.97 6.41 32.93
CA ASN A 207 7.80 5.00 32.58
C ASN A 207 7.20 4.78 31.21
N ASN A 208 6.30 5.66 30.76
CA ASN A 208 5.53 5.47 29.54
C ASN A 208 6.06 6.26 28.33
N VAL A 209 6.90 7.26 28.55
CA VAL A 209 7.46 8.09 27.46
C VAL A 209 9.00 8.02 27.46
N ILE A 210 9.64 8.51 28.52
CA ILE A 210 11.10 8.69 28.54
C ILE A 210 11.85 7.36 28.42
N THR A 211 11.53 6.38 29.26
CA THR A 211 12.22 5.07 29.28
C THR A 211 11.94 4.24 28.02
N ARG A 212 10.88 4.54 27.30
CA ARG A 212 10.53 3.87 26.06
C ARG A 212 11.24 4.45 24.82
N CYS A 213 12.01 5.52 24.99
CA CYS A 213 12.80 6.06 23.89
C CYS A 213 13.84 5.04 23.42
N PRO A 214 13.79 4.53 22.17
CA PRO A 214 14.64 3.44 21.70
C PRO A 214 16.12 3.82 21.65
N THR A 215 16.43 5.11 21.51
CA THR A 215 17.80 5.62 21.46
C THR A 215 18.22 6.34 22.75
N ARG A 216 17.35 6.35 23.76
CA ARG A 216 17.56 7.06 25.02
C ARG A 216 17.90 8.54 24.83
N ALA A 217 17.31 9.15 23.81
CA ALA A 217 17.47 10.57 23.51
C ALA A 217 16.75 11.49 24.50
N MET A 218 15.89 10.95 25.35
CA MET A 218 15.09 11.72 26.30
C MET A 218 15.59 11.51 27.74
N SER A 219 15.61 12.60 28.51
CA SER A 219 15.90 12.61 29.93
C SER A 219 15.11 13.69 30.66
N LEU A 220 14.99 13.57 31.97
CA LEU A 220 14.54 14.67 32.82
C LEU A 220 15.77 15.43 33.33
N ASP A 221 15.72 16.73 33.24
CA ASP A 221 16.60 17.63 33.99
C ASP A 221 15.77 18.45 34.98
N GLY A 222 16.40 19.32 35.73
CA GLY A 222 15.69 20.12 36.76
C GLY A 222 14.63 21.09 36.21
N GLU A 223 14.58 21.29 34.92
CA GLU A 223 13.69 22.24 34.23
C GLU A 223 12.58 21.51 33.42
N GLY A 224 12.66 20.18 33.27
CA GLY A 224 11.66 19.38 32.56
C GLY A 224 12.24 18.28 31.68
N VAL A 225 11.60 18.05 30.52
CA VAL A 225 12.02 17.04 29.54
C VAL A 225 13.07 17.62 28.61
N PHE A 226 14.26 17.02 28.62
CA PHE A 226 15.32 17.32 27.68
C PHE A 226 15.39 16.26 26.56
N ILE A 227 15.65 16.69 25.32
CA ILE A 227 15.80 15.79 24.15
C ILE A 227 17.13 16.07 23.47
N ASP A 228 18.03 15.07 23.49
CA ASP A 228 19.24 15.10 22.66
C ASP A 228 18.89 14.79 21.21
N ASN A 229 18.81 15.83 20.39
CA ASN A 229 18.46 15.72 18.98
C ASN A 229 19.54 15.03 18.12
N ASN A 230 20.77 14.84 18.63
CA ASN A 230 21.79 14.05 17.94
C ASN A 230 21.54 12.55 18.12
N CYS A 231 20.94 12.15 19.23
CA CYS A 231 20.56 10.76 19.51
C CYS A 231 19.15 10.43 19.01
N CYS A 232 18.32 11.42 18.73
CA CYS A 232 16.94 11.23 18.30
C CYS A 232 16.86 10.73 16.84
N VAL A 233 16.32 9.53 16.63
CA VAL A 233 16.09 8.93 15.31
C VAL A 233 14.73 9.28 14.70
N ARG A 234 13.98 10.19 15.31
CA ARG A 234 12.69 10.68 14.83
C ARG A 234 11.63 9.59 14.60
N CYS A 235 11.60 8.60 15.49
CA CYS A 235 10.69 7.45 15.40
C CYS A 235 9.24 7.77 15.81
N MET A 236 8.95 8.95 16.35
CA MET A 236 7.65 9.41 16.85
C MET A 236 7.12 8.66 18.09
N HIS A 237 7.88 7.77 18.69
CA HIS A 237 7.40 6.97 19.81
C HIS A 237 6.95 7.80 21.03
N CYS A 238 7.55 8.96 21.22
CA CYS A 238 7.21 9.89 22.30
C CYS A 238 6.00 10.80 22.00
N ILE A 239 5.50 10.79 20.75
CA ILE A 239 4.38 11.63 20.31
C ILE A 239 3.09 10.82 20.19
N ASN A 240 3.18 9.52 20.04
CA ASN A 240 2.05 8.60 19.83
C ASN A 240 1.45 8.07 21.12
#